data_68fac238c5d320d84a77dd1897b401e5
#
_entry.id   68fac238c5d320d84a77dd1897b401e5
#
_cell.length_a   1.000
_cell.length_b   1.000
_cell.length_c   1.000
_cell.angle_alpha   90.00
_cell.angle_beta   90.00
_cell.angle_gamma   90.00
#
_symmetry.space_group_name_H-M   'P 1'
#
loop_
_entity.id
_entity.type
_entity.pdbx_description
1 polymer ?
#
loop_
_entity_poly.entity_id
_entity_poly.type
_entity_poly.pdbx_seq_one_letter_code
_entity_poly.pdbx_strand_id
1 'polypeptide(L)'
;RDLEFCKKLASFCDIYVNDAFGTAHRSHASTAAIVEYGLVKTAVCGFLIEKELSVMAEALEHPVHPFVAILGGAKVADKLNVISNLLEKCDTLIIGGGMAYTFLKAQGYEVGASLVDDTKLDYCKEMMAKAKAEGKKLLLPVDGVQIKSFPDPIDAPVETYVRKVGEFYPDMESCDIGPETAKLYADALKGAKTIIWNGPMGVFENLTL
;
A
#
# COMPACT_ATOMS: atom_id res chain seq x y z
N ARG A 1 21.52 0.10 14.79
CA ARG A 1 21.14 0.68 16.11
C ARG A 1 22.32 0.57 17.09
N ASP A 2 23.49 1.06 16.61
CA ASP A 2 24.70 1.08 17.44
C ASP A 2 24.58 2.10 18.57
N LEU A 3 24.83 1.67 19.82
CA LEU A 3 24.63 2.51 21.01
C LEU A 3 25.63 3.67 21.07
N GLU A 4 26.88 3.43 20.70
CA GLU A 4 27.91 4.47 20.73
C GLU A 4 27.66 5.56 19.69
N PHE A 5 27.17 5.14 18.52
CA PHE A 5 26.70 6.08 17.50
C PHE A 5 25.51 6.90 17.98
N CYS A 6 24.53 6.26 18.64
CA CYS A 6 23.38 6.96 19.24
C CYS A 6 23.80 7.97 20.32
N LYS A 7 24.73 7.60 21.20
CA LYS A 7 25.33 8.53 22.20
C LYS A 7 25.99 9.73 21.54
N LYS A 8 26.72 9.50 20.45
CA LYS A 8 27.36 10.58 19.70
C LYS A 8 26.31 11.51 19.07
N LEU A 9 25.25 10.98 18.50
CA LEU A 9 24.14 11.79 17.98
C LEU A 9 23.47 12.61 19.10
N ALA A 10 23.17 11.99 20.25
CA ALA A 10 22.56 12.66 21.39
C ALA A 10 23.43 13.78 21.99
N SER A 11 24.75 13.65 21.87
CA SER A 11 25.66 14.69 22.39
C SER A 11 25.59 16.03 21.63
N PHE A 12 24.91 16.09 20.49
CA PHE A 12 24.75 17.31 19.69
C PHE A 12 23.52 18.15 20.06
N CYS A 13 22.63 17.64 20.93
CA CYS A 13 21.37 18.31 21.22
C CYS A 13 20.92 18.12 22.66
N ASP A 14 20.23 19.13 23.19
CA ASP A 14 19.52 19.07 24.47
C ASP A 14 18.07 18.60 24.29
N ILE A 15 17.49 18.90 23.12
CA ILE A 15 16.13 18.55 22.75
C ILE A 15 16.20 17.82 21.40
N TYR A 16 15.59 16.64 21.35
CA TYR A 16 15.43 15.89 20.10
C TYR A 16 14.05 16.18 19.49
N VAL A 17 14.03 16.57 18.23
CA VAL A 17 12.79 16.76 17.46
C VAL A 17 12.80 15.81 16.27
N ASN A 18 11.81 14.93 16.18
CA ASN A 18 11.60 14.13 14.98
C ASN A 18 10.51 14.79 14.11
N ASP A 19 10.89 15.25 12.93
CA ASP A 19 9.97 15.80 11.94
C ASP A 19 10.11 15.13 10.56
N ALA A 20 10.75 13.96 10.54
CA ALA A 20 10.98 13.16 9.34
C ALA A 20 9.89 12.09 9.18
N PHE A 21 8.67 12.48 8.80
CA PHE A 21 7.51 11.58 8.68
C PHE A 21 7.80 10.40 7.75
N GLY A 22 8.41 10.63 6.58
CA GLY A 22 8.72 9.58 5.62
C GLY A 22 9.63 8.45 6.14
N THR A 23 10.43 8.69 7.19
CA THR A 23 11.31 7.71 7.82
C THR A 23 10.90 7.32 9.23
N ALA A 24 9.86 7.93 9.79
CA ALA A 24 9.42 7.72 11.18
C ALA A 24 9.06 6.26 11.49
N HIS A 25 8.61 5.49 10.48
CA HIS A 25 8.31 4.06 10.60
C HIS A 25 9.56 3.16 10.71
N ARG A 26 10.76 3.70 10.50
CA ARG A 26 12.00 2.93 10.50
C ARG A 26 12.69 3.01 11.86
N SER A 27 13.09 1.86 12.41
CA SER A 27 13.83 1.77 13.68
C SER A 27 15.32 2.06 13.49
N HIS A 28 15.66 3.27 13.05
CA HIS A 28 17.05 3.73 12.88
C HIS A 28 17.59 4.39 14.15
N ALA A 29 18.91 4.59 14.20
CA ALA A 29 19.58 5.29 15.29
C ALA A 29 19.00 6.71 15.50
N SER A 30 18.80 7.45 14.40
CA SER A 30 18.33 8.84 14.42
C SER A 30 16.82 9.00 14.55
N THR A 31 16.00 7.97 14.33
CA THR A 31 14.54 8.08 14.40
C THR A 31 13.95 7.45 15.66
N ALA A 32 14.52 6.35 16.12
CA ALA A 32 13.98 5.58 17.22
C ALA A 32 14.99 5.32 18.36
N ALA A 33 16.19 4.79 18.04
CA ALA A 33 17.08 4.27 19.05
C ALA A 33 17.63 5.37 20.00
N ILE A 34 17.82 6.60 19.53
CA ILE A 34 18.24 7.73 20.35
C ILE A 34 17.23 8.01 21.51
N VAL A 35 15.96 7.80 21.25
CA VAL A 35 14.89 7.95 22.26
C VAL A 35 14.71 6.70 23.10
N GLU A 36 14.67 5.53 22.43
CA GLU A 36 14.51 4.23 23.11
C GLU A 36 15.62 3.92 24.11
N TYR A 37 16.84 4.37 23.84
CA TYR A 37 17.97 4.25 24.80
C TYR A 37 17.96 5.32 25.88
N GLY A 38 16.98 6.22 25.92
CA GLY A 38 16.89 7.27 26.94
C GLY A 38 18.06 8.29 26.90
N LEU A 39 18.65 8.51 25.72
CA LEU A 39 19.86 9.32 25.58
C LEU A 39 19.57 10.83 25.51
N VAL A 40 18.31 11.20 25.33
CA VAL A 40 17.86 12.60 25.30
C VAL A 40 16.80 12.82 26.38
N LYS A 41 16.86 13.97 27.06
CA LYS A 41 15.93 14.30 28.16
C LYS A 41 14.54 14.66 27.64
N THR A 42 14.48 15.31 26.50
CA THR A 42 13.23 15.76 25.87
C THR A 42 13.21 15.30 24.43
N ALA A 43 12.18 14.55 24.06
CA ALA A 43 11.93 14.10 22.70
C ALA A 43 10.51 14.47 22.32
N VAL A 44 10.34 15.14 21.18
CA VAL A 44 9.06 15.61 20.66
C VAL A 44 8.97 15.35 19.15
N CYS A 45 7.76 15.35 18.60
CA CYS A 45 7.57 15.44 17.15
C CYS A 45 7.55 16.90 16.70
N GLY A 46 7.93 17.14 15.45
CA GLY A 46 7.81 18.45 14.81
C GLY A 46 6.45 18.67 14.16
N PHE A 47 6.24 19.84 13.60
CA PHE A 47 4.95 20.28 13.03
C PHE A 47 4.51 19.48 11.80
N LEU A 48 5.44 18.93 11.01
CA LEU A 48 5.08 18.09 9.89
C LEU A 48 4.44 16.79 10.39
N ILE A 49 5.08 16.10 11.35
CA ILE A 49 4.54 14.87 11.95
C ILE A 49 3.22 15.17 12.68
N GLU A 50 3.13 16.29 13.42
CA GLU A 50 1.90 16.70 14.08
C GLU A 50 0.75 16.85 13.08
N LYS A 51 0.98 17.52 11.96
CA LYS A 51 -0.01 17.69 10.88
C LYS A 51 -0.42 16.37 10.28
N GLU A 52 0.54 15.50 9.94
CA GLU A 52 0.28 14.18 9.38
C GLU A 52 -0.55 13.31 10.35
N LEU A 53 -0.16 13.29 11.63
CA LEU A 53 -0.89 12.54 12.66
C LEU A 53 -2.31 13.08 12.86
N SER A 54 -2.48 14.41 12.95
CA SER A 54 -3.81 14.99 13.15
C SER A 54 -4.76 14.68 11.99
N VAL A 55 -4.30 14.78 10.74
CA VAL A 55 -5.12 14.51 9.56
C VAL A 55 -5.41 13.01 9.42
N MET A 56 -4.37 12.15 9.55
CA MET A 56 -4.54 10.70 9.36
C MET A 56 -5.25 10.04 10.53
N ALA A 57 -4.96 10.44 11.77
CA ALA A 57 -5.64 9.90 12.93
C ALA A 57 -7.13 10.23 12.89
N GLU A 58 -7.50 11.49 12.62
CA GLU A 58 -8.89 11.91 12.47
C GLU A 58 -9.60 11.11 11.37
N ALA A 59 -8.97 10.99 10.19
CA ALA A 59 -9.54 10.26 9.07
C ALA A 59 -9.71 8.75 9.34
N LEU A 60 -8.86 8.16 10.20
CA LEU A 60 -8.90 6.73 10.54
C LEU A 60 -9.76 6.42 11.76
N GLU A 61 -9.78 7.31 12.77
CA GLU A 61 -10.51 7.09 14.01
C GLU A 61 -11.97 7.53 13.92
N HIS A 62 -12.21 8.62 13.17
CA HIS A 62 -13.54 9.23 12.99
C HIS A 62 -13.86 9.48 11.52
N PRO A 63 -13.80 8.46 10.64
CA PRO A 63 -14.05 8.66 9.21
C PRO A 63 -15.48 9.11 8.96
N VAL A 64 -15.65 10.05 8.04
CA VAL A 64 -16.98 10.39 7.51
C VAL A 64 -17.32 9.39 6.41
N HIS A 65 -18.40 8.65 6.57
CA HIS A 65 -18.83 7.63 5.61
C HIS A 65 -19.64 8.24 4.42
N PRO A 66 -19.57 7.66 3.23
CA PRO A 66 -18.82 6.45 2.86
C PRO A 66 -17.30 6.68 2.90
N PHE A 67 -16.56 5.72 3.53
CA PHE A 67 -15.12 5.72 3.59
C PHE A 67 -14.56 4.68 2.61
N VAL A 68 -13.72 5.11 1.66
CA VAL A 68 -13.03 4.27 0.69
C VAL A 68 -11.54 4.26 1.00
N ALA A 69 -10.98 3.08 1.20
CA ALA A 69 -9.54 2.89 1.34
C ALA A 69 -8.97 2.29 0.05
N ILE A 70 -7.84 2.81 -0.42
CA ILE A 70 -7.12 2.34 -1.59
C ILE A 70 -5.75 1.85 -1.15
N LEU A 71 -5.44 0.60 -1.43
CA LEU A 71 -4.15 0.00 -1.17
C LEU A 71 -3.54 -0.55 -2.45
N GLY A 72 -2.34 -0.09 -2.75
CA GLY A 72 -1.52 -0.59 -3.85
C GLY A 72 -0.12 -0.97 -3.38
N GLY A 73 0.74 -1.31 -4.32
CA GLY A 73 2.12 -1.71 -4.08
C GLY A 73 2.40 -3.14 -4.50
N ALA A 74 3.69 -3.56 -4.45
CA ALA A 74 4.13 -4.80 -5.04
C ALA A 74 3.76 -6.05 -4.22
N LYS A 75 3.87 -6.00 -2.88
CA LYS A 75 3.79 -7.19 -2.03
C LYS A 75 2.66 -7.11 -1.00
N VAL A 76 1.81 -8.14 -0.97
CA VAL A 76 0.73 -8.26 0.03
C VAL A 76 1.29 -8.43 1.44
N ALA A 77 2.41 -9.15 1.60
CA ALA A 77 3.03 -9.43 2.90
C ALA A 77 3.39 -8.16 3.69
N ASP A 78 3.78 -7.10 2.99
CA ASP A 78 4.19 -5.84 3.61
C ASP A 78 2.99 -5.04 4.18
N LYS A 79 1.76 -5.41 3.80
CA LYS A 79 0.54 -4.65 4.12
C LYS A 79 -0.55 -5.47 4.85
N LEU A 80 -0.24 -6.66 5.36
CA LEU A 80 -1.23 -7.53 6.00
C LEU A 80 -2.03 -6.83 7.11
N ASN A 81 -1.32 -6.21 8.05
CA ASN A 81 -1.97 -5.50 9.16
C ASN A 81 -2.76 -4.26 8.68
N VAL A 82 -2.26 -3.59 7.64
CA VAL A 82 -2.93 -2.42 7.05
C VAL A 82 -4.24 -2.84 6.38
N ILE A 83 -4.23 -3.95 5.62
CA ILE A 83 -5.44 -4.51 4.98
C ILE A 83 -6.50 -4.84 6.03
N SER A 84 -6.12 -5.61 7.08
CA SER A 84 -7.05 -6.00 8.14
C SER A 84 -7.63 -4.80 8.88
N ASN A 85 -6.78 -3.84 9.28
CA ASN A 85 -7.20 -2.66 10.04
C ASN A 85 -8.09 -1.71 9.21
N LEU A 86 -7.77 -1.50 7.94
CA LEU A 86 -8.59 -0.67 7.06
C LEU A 86 -9.92 -1.34 6.74
N LEU A 87 -9.91 -2.66 6.56
CA LEU A 87 -11.13 -3.41 6.30
C LEU A 87 -12.13 -3.30 7.47
N GLU A 88 -11.66 -3.17 8.70
CA GLU A 88 -12.55 -2.94 9.86
C GLU A 88 -13.24 -1.57 9.83
N LYS A 89 -12.60 -0.57 9.24
CA LYS A 89 -13.03 0.84 9.30
C LYS A 89 -13.72 1.34 8.04
N CYS A 90 -13.32 0.86 6.85
CA CYS A 90 -13.84 1.36 5.58
C CYS A 90 -15.13 0.65 5.15
N ASP A 91 -15.90 1.29 4.26
CA ASP A 91 -17.03 0.68 3.58
C ASP A 91 -16.62 -0.04 2.30
N THR A 92 -15.54 0.46 1.67
CA THR A 92 -14.97 -0.11 0.44
C THR A 92 -13.45 -0.13 0.55
N LEU A 93 -12.85 -1.29 0.32
CA LEU A 93 -11.41 -1.48 0.19
C LEU A 93 -11.08 -1.79 -1.27
N ILE A 94 -10.25 -0.96 -1.88
CA ILE A 94 -9.73 -1.12 -3.24
C ILE A 94 -8.31 -1.66 -3.14
N ILE A 95 -8.02 -2.76 -3.81
CA ILE A 95 -6.69 -3.38 -3.87
C ILE A 95 -6.15 -3.26 -5.30
N GLY A 96 -4.96 -2.70 -5.45
CA GLY A 96 -4.25 -2.59 -6.73
C GLY A 96 -2.76 -2.92 -6.61
N GLY A 97 -2.01 -2.65 -7.68
CA GLY A 97 -0.59 -2.99 -7.77
C GLY A 97 -0.32 -4.49 -7.78
N GLY A 98 0.94 -4.88 -7.69
CA GLY A 98 1.35 -6.29 -7.72
C GLY A 98 0.70 -7.17 -6.64
N MET A 99 0.35 -6.59 -5.49
CA MET A 99 -0.33 -7.32 -4.42
C MET A 99 -1.72 -7.85 -4.82
N ALA A 100 -2.38 -7.22 -5.78
CA ALA A 100 -3.71 -7.65 -6.26
C ALA A 100 -3.67 -9.03 -6.90
N TYR A 101 -2.57 -9.41 -7.54
CA TYR A 101 -2.45 -10.71 -8.21
C TYR A 101 -2.42 -11.90 -7.23
N THR A 102 -1.95 -11.69 -6.00
CA THR A 102 -2.09 -12.69 -4.94
C THR A 102 -3.56 -12.92 -4.57
N PHE A 103 -4.37 -11.86 -4.50
CA PHE A 103 -5.82 -11.98 -4.30
C PHE A 103 -6.53 -12.66 -5.47
N LEU A 104 -6.18 -12.30 -6.71
CA LEU A 104 -6.76 -12.90 -7.91
C LEU A 104 -6.42 -14.40 -7.99
N LYS A 105 -5.17 -14.79 -7.69
CA LYS A 105 -4.78 -16.21 -7.62
C LYS A 105 -5.53 -16.93 -6.50
N ALA A 106 -5.74 -16.29 -5.35
CA ALA A 106 -6.55 -16.85 -4.26
C ALA A 106 -8.01 -17.10 -4.65
N GLN A 107 -8.54 -16.35 -5.64
CA GLN A 107 -9.85 -16.60 -6.26
C GLN A 107 -9.84 -17.71 -7.31
N GLY A 108 -8.66 -18.23 -7.68
CA GLY A 108 -8.50 -19.30 -8.66
C GLY A 108 -8.21 -18.83 -10.08
N TYR A 109 -7.89 -17.55 -10.28
CA TYR A 109 -7.48 -17.05 -11.59
C TYR A 109 -6.01 -17.34 -11.89
N GLU A 110 -5.72 -17.63 -13.16
CA GLU A 110 -4.36 -17.62 -13.67
C GLU A 110 -3.90 -16.17 -13.87
N VAL A 111 -2.72 -15.83 -13.34
CA VAL A 111 -2.21 -14.46 -13.30
C VAL A 111 -0.92 -14.28 -14.13
N GLY A 112 -0.57 -15.29 -14.94
CA GLY A 112 0.63 -15.28 -15.77
C GLY A 112 1.92 -15.23 -14.93
N ALA A 113 2.90 -14.47 -15.41
CA ALA A 113 4.18 -14.24 -14.72
C ALA A 113 4.11 -13.13 -13.66
N SER A 114 2.90 -12.63 -13.33
CA SER A 114 2.73 -11.54 -12.37
C SER A 114 3.21 -11.91 -10.97
N LEU A 115 3.57 -10.88 -10.18
CA LEU A 115 4.01 -11.05 -8.79
C LEU A 115 2.94 -11.73 -7.93
N VAL A 116 3.29 -12.86 -7.30
CA VAL A 116 2.41 -13.59 -6.39
C VAL A 116 3.17 -14.01 -5.15
N ASP A 117 2.54 -13.91 -4.00
CA ASP A 117 3.00 -14.51 -2.75
C ASP A 117 2.10 -15.71 -2.40
N ASP A 118 2.53 -16.89 -2.83
CA ASP A 118 1.78 -18.14 -2.60
C ASP A 118 1.59 -18.46 -1.11
N THR A 119 2.43 -17.93 -0.23
CA THR A 119 2.31 -18.14 1.22
C THR A 119 1.16 -17.33 1.84
N LYS A 120 0.55 -16.42 1.08
CA LYS A 120 -0.50 -15.50 1.53
C LYS A 120 -1.87 -15.74 0.89
N LEU A 121 -2.01 -16.80 0.08
CA LEU A 121 -3.28 -17.11 -0.58
C LEU A 121 -4.42 -17.32 0.43
N ASP A 122 -4.18 -18.05 1.52
CA ASP A 122 -5.21 -18.29 2.53
C ASP A 122 -5.59 -17.02 3.29
N TYR A 123 -4.61 -16.15 3.59
CA TYR A 123 -4.88 -14.81 4.13
C TYR A 123 -5.77 -13.98 3.20
N CYS A 124 -5.49 -13.99 1.89
CA CYS A 124 -6.31 -13.26 0.92
C CYS A 124 -7.76 -13.79 0.88
N LYS A 125 -7.94 -15.12 0.94
CA LYS A 125 -9.27 -15.74 1.04
C LYS A 125 -10.00 -15.32 2.31
N GLU A 126 -9.30 -15.30 3.45
CA GLU A 126 -9.84 -14.86 4.73
C GLU A 126 -10.32 -13.40 4.66
N MET A 127 -9.51 -12.49 4.13
CA MET A 127 -9.87 -11.08 4.00
C MET A 127 -11.06 -10.85 3.07
N MET A 128 -11.15 -11.57 1.96
CA MET A 128 -12.31 -11.54 1.07
C MET A 128 -13.57 -12.07 1.75
N ALA A 129 -13.46 -13.15 2.52
CA ALA A 129 -14.58 -13.72 3.28
C ALA A 129 -15.03 -12.78 4.40
N LYS A 130 -14.09 -12.15 5.11
CA LYS A 130 -14.35 -11.14 6.15
C LYS A 130 -15.11 -9.96 5.57
N ALA A 131 -14.63 -9.38 4.46
CA ALA A 131 -15.30 -8.28 3.78
C ALA A 131 -16.77 -8.63 3.44
N LYS A 132 -16.97 -9.82 2.85
CA LYS A 132 -18.31 -10.30 2.49
C LYS A 132 -19.21 -10.49 3.71
N ALA A 133 -18.70 -11.08 4.79
CA ALA A 133 -19.45 -11.32 6.03
C ALA A 133 -19.87 -10.02 6.71
N GLU A 134 -19.04 -8.98 6.63
CA GLU A 134 -19.29 -7.65 7.19
C GLU A 134 -20.08 -6.71 6.25
N GLY A 135 -20.49 -7.20 5.06
CA GLY A 135 -21.25 -6.40 4.07
C GLY A 135 -20.42 -5.29 3.43
N LYS A 136 -19.09 -5.38 3.49
CA LYS A 136 -18.15 -4.41 2.92
C LYS A 136 -17.74 -4.81 1.51
N LYS A 137 -17.37 -3.81 0.71
CA LYS A 137 -16.87 -4.05 -0.65
C LYS A 137 -15.35 -4.20 -0.63
N LEU A 138 -14.85 -5.31 -1.15
CA LEU A 138 -13.44 -5.48 -1.48
C LEU A 138 -13.34 -5.57 -3.00
N LEU A 139 -12.73 -4.56 -3.63
CA LEU A 139 -12.62 -4.46 -5.08
C LEU A 139 -11.22 -4.87 -5.52
N LEU A 140 -11.18 -5.76 -6.51
CA LEU A 140 -9.98 -6.25 -7.17
C LEU A 140 -10.00 -5.85 -8.65
N PRO A 141 -8.85 -5.84 -9.33
CA PRO A 141 -8.81 -5.59 -10.76
C PRO A 141 -9.67 -6.58 -11.55
N VAL A 142 -10.32 -6.09 -12.61
CA VAL A 142 -11.09 -6.91 -13.57
C VAL A 142 -10.35 -7.05 -14.91
N ASP A 143 -9.36 -6.17 -15.14
CA ASP A 143 -8.42 -6.20 -16.25
C ASP A 143 -7.05 -5.68 -15.80
N GLY A 144 -6.02 -5.92 -16.60
CA GLY A 144 -4.66 -5.47 -16.33
C GLY A 144 -3.87 -5.21 -17.60
N VAL A 145 -2.80 -4.44 -17.46
CA VAL A 145 -1.84 -4.14 -18.51
C VAL A 145 -0.65 -5.09 -18.36
N GLN A 146 -0.48 -5.99 -19.32
CA GLN A 146 0.58 -6.99 -19.35
C GLN A 146 1.74 -6.58 -20.26
N ILE A 147 2.93 -7.01 -19.90
CA ILE A 147 4.17 -6.85 -20.68
C ILE A 147 4.94 -8.18 -20.75
N LYS A 148 5.76 -8.34 -21.78
CA LYS A 148 6.60 -9.54 -21.96
C LYS A 148 7.84 -9.53 -21.06
N SER A 149 8.43 -8.36 -20.87
CA SER A 149 9.63 -8.21 -20.04
C SER A 149 9.62 -6.84 -19.38
N PHE A 150 10.06 -6.81 -18.14
CA PHE A 150 10.17 -5.56 -17.38
C PHE A 150 11.20 -4.64 -18.05
N PRO A 151 10.88 -3.34 -18.26
CA PRO A 151 11.79 -2.42 -18.92
C PRO A 151 13.00 -2.08 -18.05
N ASP A 152 14.16 -1.99 -18.71
CA ASP A 152 15.41 -1.51 -18.10
C ASP A 152 16.06 -0.50 -19.07
N PRO A 153 16.14 0.79 -18.74
CA PRO A 153 15.65 1.42 -17.50
C PRO A 153 14.11 1.39 -17.36
N ILE A 154 13.60 1.59 -16.14
CA ILE A 154 12.18 1.45 -15.80
C ILE A 154 11.24 2.32 -16.64
N ASP A 155 11.71 3.48 -17.11
CA ASP A 155 10.99 4.46 -17.94
C ASP A 155 11.12 4.20 -19.46
N ALA A 156 11.85 3.14 -19.86
CA ALA A 156 11.96 2.78 -21.27
C ALA A 156 10.59 2.35 -21.84
N PRO A 157 10.23 2.81 -23.07
CA PRO A 157 8.97 2.41 -23.68
C PRO A 157 8.87 0.89 -23.84
N VAL A 158 7.70 0.33 -23.50
CA VAL A 158 7.42 -1.10 -23.59
C VAL A 158 6.11 -1.35 -24.31
N GLU A 159 6.04 -2.46 -25.04
CA GLU A 159 4.80 -2.92 -25.67
C GLU A 159 3.86 -3.49 -24.61
N THR A 160 2.61 -3.01 -24.59
CA THR A 160 1.63 -3.34 -23.58
C THR A 160 0.42 -4.07 -24.17
N TYR A 161 -0.17 -4.94 -23.36
CA TYR A 161 -1.33 -5.76 -23.73
C TYR A 161 -2.39 -5.67 -22.63
N VAL A 162 -3.52 -5.01 -22.93
CA VAL A 162 -4.65 -4.98 -22.00
C VAL A 162 -5.41 -6.31 -22.09
N ARG A 163 -5.60 -6.98 -20.94
CA ARG A 163 -6.28 -8.25 -20.83
C ARG A 163 -7.23 -8.29 -19.64
N LYS A 164 -8.35 -9.01 -19.80
CA LYS A 164 -9.27 -9.28 -18.69
C LYS A 164 -8.68 -10.30 -17.72
N VAL A 165 -9.04 -10.20 -16.46
CA VAL A 165 -8.75 -11.23 -15.47
C VAL A 165 -9.39 -12.56 -15.93
N GLY A 166 -8.59 -13.62 -15.94
CA GLY A 166 -8.96 -14.91 -16.50
C GLY A 166 -8.53 -15.14 -17.96
N GLU A 167 -8.04 -14.09 -18.64
CA GLU A 167 -7.54 -14.14 -20.02
C GLU A 167 -6.08 -13.70 -20.14
N PHE A 168 -5.36 -13.64 -19.01
CA PHE A 168 -3.97 -13.23 -18.97
C PHE A 168 -3.06 -14.20 -19.73
N TYR A 169 -2.10 -13.67 -20.47
CA TYR A 169 -1.06 -14.47 -21.10
C TYR A 169 -0.18 -15.10 -20.03
N PRO A 170 0.11 -16.42 -20.13
CA PRO A 170 0.83 -17.14 -19.08
C PRO A 170 2.31 -16.72 -18.93
N ASP A 171 2.89 -16.20 -20.00
CA ASP A 171 4.29 -15.77 -20.10
C ASP A 171 4.50 -14.26 -19.91
N MET A 172 3.44 -13.54 -19.56
CA MET A 172 3.49 -12.07 -19.36
C MET A 172 3.21 -11.68 -17.92
N GLU A 173 3.85 -10.61 -17.50
CA GLU A 173 3.65 -9.97 -16.20
C GLU A 173 2.66 -8.80 -16.33
N SER A 174 1.72 -8.71 -15.40
CA SER A 174 0.80 -7.57 -15.31
C SER A 174 1.40 -6.49 -14.42
N CYS A 175 1.56 -5.29 -14.96
CA CYS A 175 2.27 -4.17 -14.33
C CYS A 175 1.37 -3.01 -13.91
N ASP A 176 0.15 -2.94 -14.45
CA ASP A 176 -0.83 -1.91 -14.04
C ASP A 176 -2.26 -2.43 -14.17
N ILE A 177 -3.20 -1.67 -13.62
CA ILE A 177 -4.64 -1.88 -13.81
C ILE A 177 -5.04 -1.50 -15.23
N GLY A 178 -6.01 -2.23 -15.80
CA GLY A 178 -6.57 -1.89 -17.10
C GLY A 178 -7.67 -0.81 -17.03
N PRO A 179 -8.14 -0.34 -18.18
CA PRO A 179 -9.13 0.75 -18.26
C PRO A 179 -10.49 0.41 -17.64
N GLU A 180 -10.93 -0.86 -17.68
CA GLU A 180 -12.17 -1.28 -17.02
C GLU A 180 -12.02 -1.22 -15.50
N THR A 181 -10.86 -1.62 -14.96
CA THR A 181 -10.53 -1.51 -13.54
C THR A 181 -10.44 -0.05 -13.10
N ALA A 182 -9.77 0.80 -13.88
CA ALA A 182 -9.67 2.22 -13.58
C ALA A 182 -11.05 2.87 -13.48
N LYS A 183 -11.97 2.52 -14.41
CA LYS A 183 -13.36 2.98 -14.36
C LYS A 183 -14.11 2.44 -13.14
N LEU A 184 -13.96 1.15 -12.84
CA LEU A 184 -14.59 0.52 -11.67
C LEU A 184 -14.16 1.22 -10.37
N TYR A 185 -12.87 1.51 -10.22
CA TYR A 185 -12.32 2.16 -9.03
C TYR A 185 -12.75 3.63 -8.96
N ALA A 186 -12.72 4.35 -10.09
CA ALA A 186 -13.24 5.72 -10.13
C ALA A 186 -14.73 5.81 -9.77
N ASP A 187 -15.53 4.84 -10.21
CA ASP A 187 -16.95 4.78 -9.87
C ASP A 187 -17.16 4.50 -8.36
N ALA A 188 -16.30 3.67 -7.75
CA ALA A 188 -16.35 3.39 -6.32
C ALA A 188 -15.98 4.60 -5.45
N LEU A 189 -15.23 5.55 -5.98
CA LEU A 189 -14.86 6.78 -5.28
C LEU A 189 -15.96 7.86 -5.32
N LYS A 190 -16.93 7.71 -6.23
CA LYS A 190 -18.05 8.68 -6.33
C LYS A 190 -18.88 8.70 -5.07
N GLY A 191 -18.99 9.88 -4.49
CA GLY A 191 -19.76 10.10 -3.26
C GLY A 191 -19.03 9.74 -1.97
N ALA A 192 -17.79 9.23 -2.03
CA ALA A 192 -16.95 9.03 -0.86
C ALA A 192 -16.75 10.35 -0.11
N LYS A 193 -16.78 10.28 1.22
CA LYS A 193 -16.55 11.42 2.12
C LYS A 193 -15.14 11.38 2.72
N THR A 194 -14.63 10.16 2.95
CA THR A 194 -13.26 9.94 3.37
C THR A 194 -12.58 9.03 2.35
N ILE A 195 -11.39 9.40 1.90
CA ILE A 195 -10.56 8.60 1.02
C ILE A 195 -9.15 8.55 1.61
N ILE A 196 -8.63 7.33 1.83
CA ILE A 196 -7.23 7.10 2.19
C ILE A 196 -6.59 6.27 1.09
N TRP A 197 -5.48 6.76 0.53
CA TRP A 197 -4.74 6.08 -0.53
C TRP A 197 -3.29 5.84 -0.13
N ASN A 198 -2.88 4.58 -0.13
CA ASN A 198 -1.50 4.16 0.16
C ASN A 198 -0.97 3.19 -0.89
N GLY A 199 0.03 3.62 -1.62
CA GLY A 199 0.74 2.85 -2.66
C GLY A 199 0.14 2.95 -4.06
N PRO A 200 0.95 2.73 -5.09
CA PRO A 200 0.54 2.86 -6.49
C PRO A 200 -0.32 1.69 -6.96
N MET A 201 -1.11 1.93 -8.01
CA MET A 201 -1.94 0.90 -8.66
C MET A 201 -1.14 0.06 -9.65
N GLY A 202 -0.02 0.57 -10.14
CA GLY A 202 0.88 -0.07 -11.10
C GLY A 202 2.26 0.58 -11.11
N VAL A 203 3.02 0.34 -12.16
CA VAL A 203 4.37 0.89 -12.39
C VAL A 203 4.24 2.30 -12.98
N PHE A 204 3.91 3.26 -12.13
CA PHE A 204 3.63 4.66 -12.52
C PHE A 204 4.87 5.41 -13.05
N GLU A 205 6.06 4.88 -12.85
CA GLU A 205 7.31 5.44 -13.37
C GLU A 205 7.43 5.29 -14.90
N ASN A 206 6.65 4.40 -15.49
CA ASN A 206 6.65 4.15 -16.94
C ASN A 206 5.37 4.69 -17.58
N LEU A 207 5.51 5.68 -18.47
CA LEU A 207 4.37 6.35 -19.12
C LEU A 207 3.67 5.49 -20.18
N THR A 208 4.20 4.32 -20.53
CA THR A 208 3.55 3.38 -21.47
C THR A 208 2.73 2.30 -20.78
N LEU A 209 2.78 2.27 -19.44
CA LEU A 209 2.02 1.36 -18.56
C LEU A 209 0.80 2.05 -17.89
#